data_74f3a429d3b4a014c9ac884010eb9f3f
#
_entry.id   74f3a429d3b4a014c9ac884010eb9f3f
#
_cell.length_a   1.000
_cell.length_b   1.000
_cell.length_c   1.000
_cell.angle_alpha   90.00
_cell.angle_beta   90.00
_cell.angle_gamma   90.00
#
_symmetry.space_group_name_H-M   'P 1'
#
loop_
_entity.id
_entity.type
_entity.pdbx_description
1 polymer ?
#
loop_
_entity_poly.entity_id
_entity_poly.type
_entity_poly.pdbx_seq_one_letter_code
_entity_poly.pdbx_strand_id
1 'polypeptide(L)'
;MDSCVTSLRHGGLSLVQTTDFFYPLVEDPYMMGRIACANVLSDLYAMGITECDNMLMLLSLSQKMNEKDRERVTPLMIKGFRDAAEEGGTSVTGGQTVINPWIIVGGVASVVCQPNEFIMPDGTVPGDVLVLTKPLGTRVAVNAHQWLDQPEKWNRIKLVVTKEEVKEAYYEAMFSMATLNRTAASLMHKYQAHAATDVTGFGLLGHANNLAEQQKNEVAFVIHNLPIIAKMSAISKACGNLFNLLQGRSAETSGGLLVCLPREQAAKFCSEMKSLNSAQGASNGAWIIGIVEKGDRRARIIDKPRIIEVPPRGSQAANQENSTANPDPSSNLA
;
A
#
# COMPACT_ATOMS: atom_id res chain seq x y z
N MET A 1 -2.51 3.64 16.41
CA MET A 1 -3.01 2.25 16.29
C MET A 1 -4.02 2.25 15.17
N ASP A 2 -3.85 1.38 14.20
CA ASP A 2 -4.65 1.43 12.96
C ASP A 2 -6.09 0.94 13.20
N SER A 3 -6.28 -0.05 14.07
CA SER A 3 -7.60 -0.54 14.46
C SER A 3 -7.92 -0.27 15.93
N CYS A 4 -9.21 -0.13 16.23
CA CYS A 4 -9.73 -0.07 17.58
C CYS A 4 -9.79 -1.48 18.19
N VAL A 5 -9.20 -1.68 19.36
CA VAL A 5 -9.26 -2.95 20.10
C VAL A 5 -10.09 -2.76 21.36
N THR A 6 -11.22 -3.45 21.45
CA THR A 6 -12.16 -3.38 22.57
C THR A 6 -12.35 -4.75 23.19
N SER A 7 -12.01 -4.90 24.47
CA SER A 7 -12.27 -6.14 25.22
C SER A 7 -13.77 -6.39 25.32
N LEU A 8 -14.20 -7.58 24.95
CA LEU A 8 -15.60 -8.00 25.09
C LEU A 8 -15.90 -8.32 26.55
N ARG A 9 -17.15 -8.08 26.96
CA ARG A 9 -17.61 -8.31 28.33
C ARG A 9 -17.56 -9.77 28.75
N HIS A 10 -17.59 -10.68 27.80
CA HIS A 10 -17.63 -12.13 28.03
C HIS A 10 -16.53 -12.84 27.25
N GLY A 11 -15.96 -13.88 27.83
CA GLY A 11 -15.09 -14.85 27.15
C GLY A 11 -13.63 -14.47 26.92
N GLY A 12 -13.16 -13.32 27.43
CA GLY A 12 -11.75 -12.91 27.26
C GLY A 12 -11.35 -12.58 25.83
N LEU A 13 -12.32 -12.38 24.94
CA LEU A 13 -12.12 -12.02 23.53
C LEU A 13 -12.05 -10.51 23.34
N SER A 14 -11.50 -10.07 22.23
CA SER A 14 -11.46 -8.68 21.79
C SER A 14 -12.20 -8.49 20.48
N LEU A 15 -13.00 -7.43 20.36
CA LEU A 15 -13.45 -6.91 19.09
C LEU A 15 -12.36 -6.00 18.54
N VAL A 16 -11.85 -6.33 17.35
CA VAL A 16 -10.96 -5.46 16.57
C VAL A 16 -11.74 -4.91 15.39
N GLN A 17 -11.77 -3.60 15.27
CA GLN A 17 -12.61 -2.93 14.29
C GLN A 17 -11.94 -1.69 13.74
N THR A 18 -12.15 -1.44 12.46
CA THR A 18 -11.73 -0.21 11.79
C THR A 18 -12.83 0.35 10.91
N THR A 19 -12.74 1.65 10.60
CA THR A 19 -13.53 2.31 9.58
C THR A 19 -12.68 3.27 8.80
N ASP A 20 -12.78 3.23 7.48
CA ASP A 20 -12.07 4.14 6.59
C ASP A 20 -12.91 4.46 5.36
N PHE A 21 -12.79 5.68 4.82
CA PHE A 21 -13.47 6.11 3.60
C PHE A 21 -12.74 7.31 2.98
N PHE A 22 -12.76 7.40 1.67
CA PHE A 22 -12.03 8.42 0.92
C PHE A 22 -12.65 8.70 -0.45
N TYR A 23 -12.15 9.73 -1.13
CA TYR A 23 -12.51 10.02 -2.51
C TYR A 23 -11.83 9.03 -3.44
N PRO A 24 -12.54 8.48 -4.45
CA PRO A 24 -11.93 7.60 -5.45
C PRO A 24 -10.78 8.31 -6.17
N LEU A 25 -9.71 7.58 -6.44
CA LEU A 25 -8.48 8.09 -7.05
C LEU A 25 -8.31 7.63 -8.50
N VAL A 26 -8.96 6.54 -8.90
CA VAL A 26 -8.86 5.93 -10.22
C VAL A 26 -10.15 6.11 -11.00
N GLU A 27 -10.09 5.97 -12.32
CA GLU A 27 -11.24 6.18 -13.20
C GLU A 27 -12.12 4.94 -13.35
N ASP A 28 -11.55 3.74 -13.17
CA ASP A 28 -12.28 2.48 -13.25
C ASP A 28 -13.14 2.25 -11.99
N PRO A 29 -14.49 2.24 -12.09
CA PRO A 29 -15.35 2.10 -10.93
C PRO A 29 -15.24 0.73 -10.23
N TYR A 30 -14.93 -0.34 -10.95
CA TYR A 30 -14.68 -1.63 -10.34
C TYR A 30 -13.42 -1.59 -9.47
N MET A 31 -12.34 -0.99 -9.98
CA MET A 31 -11.10 -0.80 -9.23
C MET A 31 -11.27 0.18 -8.06
N MET A 32 -12.11 1.21 -8.19
CA MET A 32 -12.47 2.08 -7.04
C MET A 32 -12.99 1.24 -5.86
N GLY A 33 -13.90 0.32 -6.12
CA GLY A 33 -14.45 -0.59 -5.10
C GLY A 33 -13.38 -1.51 -4.51
N ARG A 34 -12.55 -2.13 -5.37
CA ARG A 34 -11.45 -3.00 -4.91
C ARG A 34 -10.46 -2.27 -4.00
N ILE A 35 -10.03 -1.07 -4.42
CA ILE A 35 -9.09 -0.26 -3.63
C ILE A 35 -9.69 0.14 -2.29
N ALA A 36 -10.98 0.51 -2.27
CA ALA A 36 -11.66 0.86 -1.04
C ALA A 36 -11.70 -0.30 -0.05
N CYS A 37 -12.05 -1.50 -0.51
CA CYS A 37 -12.04 -2.70 0.33
C CYS A 37 -10.64 -3.04 0.84
N ALA A 38 -9.64 -3.01 -0.05
CA ALA A 38 -8.25 -3.28 0.32
C ALA A 38 -7.73 -2.30 1.39
N ASN A 39 -8.10 -1.01 1.27
CA ASN A 39 -7.71 0.02 2.22
C ASN A 39 -8.38 -0.21 3.59
N VAL A 40 -9.67 -0.54 3.63
CA VAL A 40 -10.38 -0.82 4.89
C VAL A 40 -9.81 -2.05 5.60
N LEU A 41 -9.54 -3.15 4.88
CA LEU A 41 -8.95 -4.36 5.45
C LEU A 41 -7.50 -4.15 5.90
N SER A 42 -6.80 -3.16 5.35
CA SER A 42 -5.38 -2.91 5.62
C SER A 42 -5.09 -2.63 7.08
N ASP A 43 -5.97 -1.95 7.79
CA ASP A 43 -5.83 -1.68 9.22
C ASP A 43 -5.85 -2.95 10.09
N LEU A 44 -6.68 -3.95 9.72
CA LEU A 44 -6.64 -5.26 10.39
C LEU A 44 -5.33 -5.98 10.05
N TYR A 45 -4.91 -5.94 8.78
CA TYR A 45 -3.66 -6.55 8.35
C TYR A 45 -2.42 -5.92 9.02
N ALA A 46 -2.45 -4.62 9.30
CA ALA A 46 -1.39 -3.93 10.05
C ALA A 46 -1.24 -4.46 11.50
N MET A 47 -2.30 -5.04 12.04
CA MET A 47 -2.27 -5.73 13.34
C MET A 47 -1.94 -7.24 13.22
N GLY A 48 -1.55 -7.72 12.06
CA GLY A 48 -1.27 -9.14 11.81
C GLY A 48 -2.53 -10.01 11.69
N ILE A 49 -3.70 -9.43 11.71
CA ILE A 49 -4.97 -10.16 11.58
C ILE A 49 -5.22 -10.48 10.11
N THR A 50 -5.38 -11.75 9.78
CA THR A 50 -5.61 -12.22 8.40
C THR A 50 -7.06 -12.56 8.10
N GLU A 51 -7.87 -12.68 9.13
CA GLU A 51 -9.30 -12.99 9.04
C GLU A 51 -10.15 -11.76 9.36
N CYS A 52 -11.32 -11.67 8.76
CA CYS A 52 -12.30 -10.62 9.03
C CYS A 52 -13.68 -11.27 9.06
N ASP A 53 -14.43 -11.08 10.17
CA ASP A 53 -15.72 -11.73 10.32
C ASP A 53 -16.77 -11.14 9.39
N ASN A 54 -16.75 -9.81 9.21
CA ASN A 54 -17.64 -9.15 8.26
C ASN A 54 -17.18 -7.75 7.90
N MET A 55 -17.70 -7.25 6.77
CA MET A 55 -17.55 -5.87 6.34
C MET A 55 -18.89 -5.18 6.12
N LEU A 56 -18.90 -3.87 6.32
CA LEU A 56 -19.99 -2.98 5.93
C LEU A 56 -19.45 -1.99 4.89
N MET A 57 -20.14 -1.84 3.76
CA MET A 57 -19.73 -0.87 2.73
C MET A 57 -20.37 0.49 3.00
N LEU A 58 -19.57 1.56 2.94
CA LEU A 58 -20.01 2.95 2.98
C LEU A 58 -19.83 3.58 1.60
N LEU A 59 -20.93 4.02 1.00
CA LEU A 59 -20.93 4.57 -0.34
C LEU A 59 -21.73 5.88 -0.41
N SER A 60 -21.10 6.93 -0.91
CA SER A 60 -21.73 8.17 -1.25
C SER A 60 -21.64 8.38 -2.76
N LEU A 61 -22.77 8.64 -3.41
CA LEU A 61 -22.87 8.88 -4.85
C LEU A 61 -23.05 10.37 -5.12
N SER A 62 -22.39 10.87 -6.16
CA SER A 62 -22.51 12.28 -6.52
C SER A 62 -23.91 12.61 -7.07
N GLN A 63 -24.52 13.66 -6.53
CA GLN A 63 -25.77 14.21 -7.06
C GLN A 63 -25.64 14.76 -8.50
N LYS A 64 -24.39 15.00 -8.96
CA LYS A 64 -24.11 15.46 -10.33
C LYS A 64 -24.11 14.31 -11.35
N MET A 65 -24.09 13.07 -10.90
CA MET A 65 -24.21 11.91 -11.80
C MET A 65 -25.65 11.84 -12.34
N ASN A 66 -25.77 11.73 -13.66
CA ASN A 66 -27.05 11.40 -14.26
C ASN A 66 -27.47 9.95 -13.92
N GLU A 67 -28.73 9.61 -14.17
CA GLU A 67 -29.30 8.32 -13.84
C GLU A 67 -28.56 7.17 -14.54
N LYS A 68 -28.27 7.33 -15.83
CA LYS A 68 -27.55 6.32 -16.64
C LYS A 68 -26.12 6.06 -16.13
N ASP A 69 -25.40 7.09 -15.71
CA ASP A 69 -24.07 6.91 -15.14
C ASP A 69 -24.16 6.24 -13.78
N ARG A 70 -25.14 6.61 -12.97
CA ARG A 70 -25.38 6.01 -11.65
C ARG A 70 -25.69 4.52 -11.76
N GLU A 71 -26.55 4.12 -12.70
CA GLU A 71 -26.91 2.73 -12.97
C GLU A 71 -25.72 1.88 -13.44
N ARG A 72 -24.70 2.48 -14.05
CA ARG A 72 -23.51 1.77 -14.53
C ARG A 72 -22.37 1.75 -13.50
N VAL A 73 -22.05 2.89 -12.91
CA VAL A 73 -20.91 3.07 -12.02
C VAL A 73 -21.14 2.39 -10.67
N THR A 74 -22.34 2.59 -10.09
CA THR A 74 -22.63 2.08 -8.74
C THR A 74 -22.51 0.56 -8.62
N PRO A 75 -23.12 -0.26 -9.51
CA PRO A 75 -22.99 -1.71 -9.42
C PRO A 75 -21.53 -2.20 -9.58
N LEU A 76 -20.73 -1.52 -10.40
CA LEU A 76 -19.33 -1.87 -10.58
C LEU A 76 -18.50 -1.56 -9.32
N MET A 77 -18.72 -0.42 -8.66
CA MET A 77 -18.08 -0.10 -7.39
C MET A 77 -18.42 -1.14 -6.30
N ILE A 78 -19.71 -1.47 -6.17
CA ILE A 78 -20.19 -2.47 -5.20
C ILE A 78 -19.59 -3.84 -5.53
N LYS A 79 -19.56 -4.22 -6.82
CA LYS A 79 -18.97 -5.48 -7.26
C LYS A 79 -17.48 -5.54 -6.93
N GLY A 80 -16.71 -4.48 -7.22
CA GLY A 80 -15.29 -4.43 -6.91
C GLY A 80 -15.00 -4.56 -5.42
N PHE A 81 -15.78 -3.88 -4.59
CA PHE A 81 -15.66 -3.97 -3.14
C PHE A 81 -15.96 -5.38 -2.62
N ARG A 82 -17.05 -5.98 -3.11
CA ARG A 82 -17.45 -7.36 -2.76
C ARG A 82 -16.38 -8.37 -3.17
N ASP A 83 -15.94 -8.32 -4.43
CA ASP A 83 -14.97 -9.29 -4.95
C ASP A 83 -13.64 -9.23 -4.19
N ALA A 84 -13.21 -8.02 -3.75
CA ALA A 84 -12.03 -7.87 -2.89
C ALA A 84 -12.27 -8.40 -1.47
N ALA A 85 -13.47 -8.23 -0.91
CA ALA A 85 -13.83 -8.82 0.38
C ALA A 85 -13.81 -10.36 0.34
N GLU A 86 -14.38 -10.95 -0.72
CA GLU A 86 -14.36 -12.39 -0.95
C GLU A 86 -12.92 -12.92 -1.11
N GLU A 87 -12.04 -12.20 -1.84
CA GLU A 87 -10.60 -12.50 -1.94
C GLU A 87 -9.92 -12.44 -0.56
N GLY A 88 -10.33 -11.49 0.28
CA GLY A 88 -9.90 -11.36 1.68
C GLY A 88 -10.45 -12.45 2.62
N GLY A 89 -11.33 -13.35 2.14
CA GLY A 89 -11.94 -14.41 2.93
C GLY A 89 -13.10 -13.92 3.80
N THR A 90 -13.68 -12.76 3.51
CA THR A 90 -14.80 -12.17 4.25
C THR A 90 -15.99 -11.87 3.34
N SER A 91 -17.04 -11.28 3.87
CA SER A 91 -18.23 -10.88 3.12
C SER A 91 -18.74 -9.51 3.55
N VAL A 92 -19.38 -8.83 2.59
CA VAL A 92 -20.09 -7.57 2.86
C VAL A 92 -21.50 -7.92 3.30
N THR A 93 -21.81 -7.68 4.59
CA THR A 93 -23.09 -8.06 5.20
C THR A 93 -24.09 -6.91 5.29
N GLY A 94 -23.66 -5.69 4.96
CA GLY A 94 -24.49 -4.49 5.01
C GLY A 94 -23.72 -3.23 4.67
N GLY A 95 -24.25 -2.11 5.11
CA GLY A 95 -23.63 -0.80 4.88
C GLY A 95 -24.66 0.30 4.67
N GLN A 96 -24.24 1.39 4.04
CA GLN A 96 -25.10 2.54 3.75
C GLN A 96 -24.72 3.19 2.43
N THR A 97 -25.73 3.60 1.66
CA THR A 97 -25.56 4.41 0.45
C THR A 97 -26.32 5.72 0.58
N VAL A 98 -25.65 6.84 0.31
CA VAL A 98 -26.25 8.18 0.38
C VAL A 98 -25.96 8.98 -0.90
N ILE A 99 -26.77 10.02 -1.15
CA ILE A 99 -26.49 11.00 -2.20
C ILE A 99 -25.80 12.22 -1.57
N ASN A 100 -24.71 12.67 -2.20
CA ASN A 100 -23.83 13.71 -1.70
C ASN A 100 -23.25 14.50 -2.90
N PRO A 101 -22.68 15.70 -2.72
CA PRO A 101 -21.97 16.39 -3.79
C PRO A 101 -20.82 15.59 -4.44
N TRP A 102 -20.18 14.69 -3.71
CA TRP A 102 -19.03 13.89 -4.18
C TRP A 102 -19.25 12.38 -4.02
N ILE A 103 -18.51 11.59 -4.80
CA ILE A 103 -18.37 10.16 -4.55
C ILE A 103 -17.41 9.97 -3.38
N ILE A 104 -17.83 9.21 -2.37
CA ILE A 104 -16.99 8.75 -1.28
C ILE A 104 -17.22 7.25 -1.14
N VAL A 105 -16.17 6.48 -0.96
CA VAL A 105 -16.23 5.02 -0.86
C VAL A 105 -15.33 4.53 0.27
N GLY A 106 -15.81 3.54 1.01
CA GLY A 106 -15.09 2.94 2.11
C GLY A 106 -15.93 1.90 2.82
N GLY A 107 -15.63 1.66 4.08
CA GLY A 107 -16.35 0.64 4.82
C GLY A 107 -15.90 0.52 6.27
N VAL A 108 -16.44 -0.50 6.91
CA VAL A 108 -16.07 -0.97 8.24
C VAL A 108 -15.64 -2.42 8.11
N ALA A 109 -14.56 -2.80 8.79
CA ALA A 109 -14.14 -4.19 8.95
C ALA A 109 -14.12 -4.55 10.43
N SER A 110 -14.62 -5.73 10.76
CA SER A 110 -14.75 -6.18 12.15
C SER A 110 -14.38 -7.64 12.28
N VAL A 111 -13.68 -7.96 13.36
CA VAL A 111 -13.30 -9.33 13.71
C VAL A 111 -13.26 -9.49 15.23
N VAL A 112 -13.67 -10.67 15.70
CA VAL A 112 -13.55 -11.06 17.11
C VAL A 112 -12.32 -11.97 17.24
N CYS A 113 -11.34 -11.55 18.01
CA CYS A 113 -10.05 -12.23 18.16
C CYS A 113 -9.77 -12.64 19.60
N GLN A 114 -8.96 -13.69 19.76
CA GLN A 114 -8.23 -13.93 21.00
C GLN A 114 -7.01 -12.98 21.09
N PRO A 115 -6.51 -12.67 22.30
CA PRO A 115 -5.39 -11.73 22.48
C PRO A 115 -4.09 -12.14 21.76
N ASN A 116 -3.91 -13.40 21.41
CA ASN A 116 -2.74 -13.92 20.67
C ASN A 116 -2.90 -13.92 19.15
N GLU A 117 -4.06 -13.50 18.62
CA GLU A 117 -4.32 -13.47 17.18
C GLU A 117 -3.96 -12.13 16.54
N PHE A 118 -3.58 -11.14 17.33
CA PHE A 118 -3.13 -9.84 16.81
C PHE A 118 -1.84 -9.36 17.47
N ILE A 119 -1.11 -8.54 16.76
CA ILE A 119 0.17 -7.95 17.17
C ILE A 119 -0.07 -6.49 17.55
N MET A 120 0.24 -6.15 18.81
CA MET A 120 0.19 -4.75 19.23
C MET A 120 1.36 -3.96 18.64
N PRO A 121 1.14 -2.71 18.19
CA PRO A 121 2.15 -1.93 17.48
C PRO A 121 3.15 -1.22 18.43
N ASP A 122 3.54 -1.86 19.54
CA ASP A 122 4.31 -1.21 20.61
C ASP A 122 5.55 -2.02 21.08
N GLY A 123 5.87 -3.12 20.37
CA GLY A 123 6.87 -4.10 20.80
C GLY A 123 8.25 -3.96 20.15
N THR A 124 8.51 -2.92 19.36
CA THR A 124 9.78 -2.75 18.64
C THR A 124 10.97 -2.59 19.59
N VAL A 125 12.10 -3.18 19.22
CA VAL A 125 13.34 -3.12 19.99
C VAL A 125 14.50 -2.57 19.15
N PRO A 126 15.53 -1.95 19.78
CA PRO A 126 16.74 -1.56 19.07
C PRO A 126 17.38 -2.77 18.36
N GLY A 127 17.77 -2.60 17.10
CA GLY A 127 18.32 -3.66 16.27
C GLY A 127 17.31 -4.27 15.29
N ASP A 128 16.02 -4.00 15.45
CA ASP A 128 15.01 -4.36 14.47
C ASP A 128 15.27 -3.68 13.12
N VAL A 129 14.67 -4.24 12.08
CA VAL A 129 14.77 -3.75 10.70
C VAL A 129 13.39 -3.34 10.22
N LEU A 130 13.34 -2.20 9.53
CA LEU A 130 12.12 -1.68 8.91
C LEU A 130 11.96 -2.26 7.51
N VAL A 131 10.82 -2.89 7.26
CA VAL A 131 10.45 -3.45 5.95
C VAL A 131 9.19 -2.78 5.45
N LEU A 132 9.18 -2.37 4.16
CA LEU A 132 7.99 -1.85 3.47
C LEU A 132 7.52 -2.85 2.40
N THR A 133 6.22 -3.15 2.36
CA THR A 133 5.66 -4.24 1.54
C THR A 133 5.01 -3.83 0.23
N LYS A 134 4.88 -2.54 -0.05
CA LYS A 134 4.47 -1.98 -1.34
C LYS A 134 5.29 -0.74 -1.67
N PRO A 135 5.46 -0.39 -2.96
CA PRO A 135 6.21 0.81 -3.34
C PRO A 135 5.43 2.08 -3.01
N LEU A 136 6.17 3.18 -2.87
CA LEU A 136 5.65 4.54 -2.71
C LEU A 136 5.38 5.18 -4.07
N GLY A 137 4.59 6.26 -4.07
CA GLY A 137 4.39 7.10 -5.26
C GLY A 137 3.04 6.96 -5.93
N THR A 138 2.07 6.28 -5.31
CA THR A 138 0.72 6.10 -5.86
C THR A 138 0.04 7.44 -6.16
N ARG A 139 0.12 8.40 -5.23
CA ARG A 139 -0.41 9.76 -5.44
C ARG A 139 0.22 10.46 -6.62
N VAL A 140 1.54 10.33 -6.80
CA VAL A 140 2.25 10.98 -7.91
C VAL A 140 1.81 10.37 -9.23
N ALA A 141 1.69 9.03 -9.32
CA ALA A 141 1.26 8.32 -10.51
C ALA A 141 -0.17 8.70 -10.92
N VAL A 142 -1.10 8.73 -9.97
CA VAL A 142 -2.49 9.14 -10.22
C VAL A 142 -2.57 10.59 -10.71
N ASN A 143 -1.85 11.52 -10.08
CA ASN A 143 -1.83 12.91 -10.53
C ASN A 143 -1.17 13.09 -11.89
N ALA A 144 -0.06 12.39 -12.14
CA ALA A 144 0.61 12.45 -13.44
C ALA A 144 -0.31 11.95 -14.57
N HIS A 145 -1.09 10.89 -14.33
CA HIS A 145 -2.09 10.39 -15.28
C HIS A 145 -3.17 11.44 -15.55
N GLN A 146 -3.74 12.08 -14.54
CA GLN A 146 -4.71 13.17 -14.72
C GLN A 146 -4.15 14.38 -15.47
N TRP A 147 -2.83 14.58 -15.46
CA TRP A 147 -2.15 15.68 -16.15
C TRP A 147 -1.93 15.42 -17.64
N LEU A 148 -2.12 14.20 -18.13
CA LEU A 148 -1.99 13.87 -19.56
C LEU A 148 -2.90 14.75 -20.43
N ASP A 149 -4.07 15.11 -19.94
CA ASP A 149 -5.08 15.93 -20.62
C ASP A 149 -5.07 17.41 -20.16
N GLN A 150 -4.07 17.82 -19.35
CA GLN A 150 -3.89 19.17 -18.82
C GLN A 150 -2.55 19.76 -19.32
N PRO A 151 -2.53 20.50 -20.47
CA PRO A 151 -1.29 20.92 -21.13
C PRO A 151 -0.31 21.67 -20.21
N GLU A 152 -0.81 22.56 -19.35
CA GLU A 152 0.02 23.33 -18.43
C GLU A 152 0.76 22.44 -17.42
N LYS A 153 0.08 21.41 -16.91
CA LYS A 153 0.66 20.47 -15.95
C LYS A 153 1.54 19.46 -16.64
N TRP A 154 1.11 18.95 -17.80
CA TRP A 154 1.93 18.04 -18.63
C TRP A 154 3.27 18.67 -19.00
N ASN A 155 3.28 19.96 -19.37
CA ASN A 155 4.52 20.65 -19.73
C ASN A 155 5.57 20.67 -18.61
N ARG A 156 5.19 20.49 -17.35
CA ARG A 156 6.14 20.41 -16.23
C ARG A 156 6.89 19.09 -16.17
N ILE A 157 6.32 18.01 -16.69
CA ILE A 157 6.86 16.65 -16.52
C ILE A 157 7.27 15.98 -17.84
N LYS A 158 6.83 16.46 -18.99
CA LYS A 158 7.10 15.86 -20.31
C LYS A 158 8.58 15.67 -20.68
N LEU A 159 9.49 16.40 -20.00
CA LEU A 159 10.94 16.28 -20.23
C LEU A 159 11.58 15.12 -19.45
N VAL A 160 10.89 14.60 -18.45
CA VAL A 160 11.42 13.55 -17.56
C VAL A 160 10.66 12.24 -17.66
N VAL A 161 9.53 12.22 -18.39
CA VAL A 161 8.67 11.03 -18.52
C VAL A 161 7.87 11.09 -19.82
N THR A 162 7.63 9.94 -20.45
CA THR A 162 6.72 9.79 -21.60
C THR A 162 5.27 9.56 -21.12
N LYS A 163 4.31 9.71 -22.04
CA LYS A 163 2.90 9.41 -21.74
C LYS A 163 2.67 7.94 -21.42
N GLU A 164 3.40 7.07 -22.11
CA GLU A 164 3.37 5.62 -21.93
C GLU A 164 3.87 5.25 -20.53
N GLU A 165 5.01 5.77 -20.10
CA GLU A 165 5.56 5.56 -18.76
C GLU A 165 4.62 6.06 -17.67
N VAL A 166 3.90 7.17 -17.89
CA VAL A 166 2.87 7.66 -16.95
C VAL A 166 1.68 6.69 -16.86
N LYS A 167 1.22 6.16 -17.98
CA LYS A 167 0.13 5.16 -17.99
C LYS A 167 0.54 3.87 -17.29
N GLU A 168 1.73 3.37 -17.58
CA GLU A 168 2.27 2.18 -16.91
C GLU A 168 2.37 2.37 -15.40
N ALA A 169 2.90 3.51 -14.96
CA ALA A 169 2.99 3.85 -13.53
C ALA A 169 1.60 4.00 -12.87
N TYR A 170 0.62 4.55 -13.58
CA TYR A 170 -0.76 4.64 -13.12
C TYR A 170 -1.40 3.27 -12.93
N TYR A 171 -1.24 2.35 -13.88
CA TYR A 171 -1.74 0.99 -13.75
C TYR A 171 -1.03 0.25 -12.61
N GLU A 172 0.29 0.40 -12.49
CA GLU A 172 1.03 -0.19 -11.36
C GLU A 172 0.52 0.33 -10.01
N ALA A 173 0.30 1.64 -9.89
CA ALA A 173 -0.28 2.25 -8.69
C ALA A 173 -1.68 1.70 -8.40
N MET A 174 -2.55 1.62 -9.40
CA MET A 174 -3.91 1.13 -9.28
C MET A 174 -3.94 -0.34 -8.80
N PHE A 175 -3.13 -1.21 -9.38
CA PHE A 175 -3.04 -2.60 -8.96
C PHE A 175 -2.39 -2.76 -7.58
N SER A 176 -1.36 -1.97 -7.28
CA SER A 176 -0.73 -1.94 -5.94
C SER A 176 -1.73 -1.55 -4.86
N MET A 177 -2.53 -0.50 -5.10
CA MET A 177 -3.59 -0.07 -4.18
C MET A 177 -4.67 -1.14 -3.98
N ALA A 178 -5.04 -1.89 -5.03
CA ALA A 178 -6.05 -2.95 -4.97
C ALA A 178 -5.54 -4.26 -4.36
N THR A 179 -4.23 -4.45 -4.24
CA THR A 179 -3.63 -5.65 -3.65
C THR A 179 -3.82 -5.65 -2.15
N LEU A 180 -4.35 -6.76 -1.60
CA LEU A 180 -4.54 -6.93 -0.16
C LEU A 180 -3.19 -7.09 0.57
N ASN A 181 -3.06 -6.48 1.74
CA ASN A 181 -1.90 -6.67 2.61
C ASN A 181 -1.95 -7.99 3.42
N ARG A 182 -2.89 -8.89 3.10
CA ARG A 182 -3.14 -10.16 3.80
C ARG A 182 -1.90 -11.06 3.85
N THR A 183 -1.19 -11.21 2.73
CA THR A 183 0.03 -12.00 2.65
C THR A 183 1.09 -11.46 3.61
N ALA A 184 1.29 -10.15 3.64
CA ALA A 184 2.21 -9.52 4.58
C ALA A 184 1.82 -9.78 6.03
N ALA A 185 0.52 -9.63 6.37
CA ALA A 185 -0.01 -9.89 7.70
C ALA A 185 0.24 -11.34 8.16
N SER A 186 0.01 -12.33 7.29
CA SER A 186 0.28 -13.74 7.61
C SER A 186 1.76 -14.00 7.90
N LEU A 187 2.65 -13.34 7.15
CA LEU A 187 4.10 -13.47 7.35
C LEU A 187 4.59 -12.75 8.61
N MET A 188 3.87 -11.73 9.11
CA MET A 188 4.23 -11.04 10.36
C MET A 188 4.29 -12.00 11.54
N HIS A 189 3.30 -12.89 11.70
CA HIS A 189 3.32 -13.92 12.75
C HIS A 189 4.45 -14.93 12.54
N LYS A 190 4.62 -15.43 11.32
CA LYS A 190 5.67 -16.40 10.97
C LYS A 190 7.07 -15.89 11.28
N TYR A 191 7.31 -14.60 11.02
CA TYR A 191 8.63 -13.98 11.19
C TYR A 191 8.72 -13.11 12.45
N GLN A 192 7.76 -13.27 13.38
CA GLN A 192 7.79 -12.65 14.70
C GLN A 192 7.93 -11.12 14.64
N ALA A 193 7.11 -10.47 13.82
CA ALA A 193 7.08 -9.02 13.75
C ALA A 193 6.75 -8.41 15.12
N HIS A 194 7.47 -7.37 15.49
CA HIS A 194 7.30 -6.68 16.78
C HIS A 194 6.28 -5.55 16.73
N ALA A 195 6.08 -4.94 15.56
CA ALA A 195 5.10 -3.89 15.32
C ALA A 195 4.89 -3.70 13.81
N ALA A 196 3.75 -3.14 13.44
CA ALA A 196 3.53 -2.66 12.08
C ALA A 196 2.48 -1.54 12.07
N THR A 197 2.43 -0.80 10.97
CA THR A 197 1.35 0.10 10.56
C THR A 197 1.24 0.04 9.04
N ASP A 198 0.09 0.34 8.48
CA ASP A 198 0.01 0.56 7.04
C ASP A 198 0.36 2.01 6.67
N VAL A 199 0.77 2.24 5.43
CA VAL A 199 1.22 3.56 4.97
C VAL A 199 0.13 4.16 4.09
N THR A 200 -0.52 5.22 4.59
CA THR A 200 -1.62 5.90 3.91
C THR A 200 -1.45 7.43 3.85
N GLY A 201 -2.41 8.19 4.30
CA GLY A 201 -2.54 9.63 4.09
C GLY A 201 -1.41 10.52 4.63
N PHE A 202 -0.72 10.10 5.69
CA PHE A 202 0.40 10.87 6.26
C PHE A 202 1.73 10.62 5.55
N GLY A 203 1.77 9.68 4.59
CA GLY A 203 2.98 9.23 3.92
C GLY A 203 3.87 8.37 4.82
N LEU A 204 4.93 7.82 4.23
CA LEU A 204 5.83 6.90 4.95
C LEU A 204 6.38 7.50 6.25
N LEU A 205 6.91 8.73 6.20
CA LEU A 205 7.52 9.34 7.38
C LEU A 205 6.50 9.68 8.46
N GLY A 206 5.28 10.10 8.08
CA GLY A 206 4.21 10.39 9.04
C GLY A 206 3.77 9.15 9.79
N HIS A 207 3.49 8.06 9.07
CA HIS A 207 3.11 6.78 9.68
C HIS A 207 4.26 6.16 10.49
N ALA A 208 5.50 6.23 9.99
CA ALA A 208 6.66 5.77 10.74
C ALA A 208 6.84 6.54 12.06
N ASN A 209 6.61 7.86 12.04
CA ASN A 209 6.69 8.67 13.26
C ASN A 209 5.58 8.31 14.25
N ASN A 210 4.33 8.17 13.79
CA ASN A 210 3.23 7.75 14.63
C ASN A 210 3.50 6.36 15.27
N LEU A 211 4.04 5.42 14.49
CA LEU A 211 4.42 4.10 15.00
C LEU A 211 5.55 4.18 16.03
N ALA A 212 6.58 5.02 15.79
CA ALA A 212 7.68 5.22 16.72
C ALA A 212 7.21 5.83 18.05
N GLU A 213 6.30 6.78 18.02
CA GLU A 213 5.70 7.41 19.21
C GLU A 213 4.92 6.43 20.09
N GLN A 214 4.34 5.37 19.51
CA GLN A 214 3.58 4.34 20.23
C GLN A 214 4.46 3.31 20.95
N GLN A 215 5.77 3.27 20.67
CA GLN A 215 6.65 2.23 21.20
C GLN A 215 6.82 2.33 22.73
N LYS A 216 6.80 1.18 23.41
CA LYS A 216 7.14 1.09 24.84
C LYS A 216 8.61 1.41 25.08
N ASN A 217 9.49 0.97 24.20
CA ASN A 217 10.91 1.22 24.27
C ASN A 217 11.29 2.59 23.70
N GLU A 218 12.43 3.12 24.15
CA GLU A 218 13.05 4.33 23.60
C GLU A 218 13.80 3.99 22.32
N VAL A 219 13.10 4.01 21.20
CA VAL A 219 13.60 3.69 19.88
C VAL A 219 13.45 4.86 18.91
N ALA A 220 14.29 4.89 17.88
CA ALA A 220 14.16 5.80 16.73
C ALA A 220 14.19 4.99 15.43
N PHE A 221 13.33 5.35 14.50
CA PHE A 221 13.26 4.71 13.18
C PHE A 221 14.08 5.51 12.18
N VAL A 222 15.07 4.86 11.57
CA VAL A 222 16.00 5.49 10.61
C VAL A 222 15.81 4.85 9.24
N ILE A 223 15.25 5.63 8.31
CA ILE A 223 14.92 5.18 6.96
C ILE A 223 16.04 5.56 6.01
N HIS A 224 16.60 4.58 5.27
CA HIS A 224 17.72 4.74 4.36
C HIS A 224 17.31 4.56 2.88
N ASN A 225 16.28 3.76 2.62
CA ASN A 225 15.86 3.40 1.28
C ASN A 225 14.40 3.79 1.04
N LEU A 226 14.10 4.23 -0.17
CA LEU A 226 12.74 4.54 -0.61
C LEU A 226 12.43 3.74 -1.89
N PRO A 227 11.69 2.62 -1.80
CA PRO A 227 11.17 1.94 -2.98
C PRO A 227 10.04 2.78 -3.57
N ILE A 228 10.22 3.26 -4.79
CA ILE A 228 9.31 4.20 -5.45
C ILE A 228 8.95 3.64 -6.83
N ILE A 229 7.68 3.69 -7.22
CA ILE A 229 7.22 3.38 -8.57
C ILE A 229 8.09 4.13 -9.58
N ALA A 230 8.58 3.42 -10.60
CA ALA A 230 9.50 3.95 -11.59
C ALA A 230 9.04 5.31 -12.16
N LYS A 231 9.98 6.23 -12.37
CA LYS A 231 9.78 7.61 -12.84
C LYS A 231 9.09 8.57 -11.85
N MET A 232 8.41 8.09 -10.81
CA MET A 232 7.68 8.99 -9.88
C MET A 232 8.61 9.91 -9.10
N SER A 233 9.83 9.46 -8.81
CA SER A 233 10.88 10.30 -8.19
C SER A 233 11.30 11.46 -9.11
N ALA A 234 11.43 11.20 -10.42
CA ALA A 234 11.76 12.22 -11.42
C ALA A 234 10.63 13.24 -11.59
N ILE A 235 9.38 12.79 -11.66
CA ILE A 235 8.19 13.66 -11.70
C ILE A 235 8.13 14.56 -10.47
N SER A 236 8.29 13.99 -9.27
CA SER A 236 8.26 14.76 -8.03
C SER A 236 9.31 15.88 -8.02
N LYS A 237 10.54 15.60 -8.46
CA LYS A 237 11.62 16.60 -8.59
C LYS A 237 11.27 17.68 -9.63
N ALA A 238 10.78 17.28 -10.82
CA ALA A 238 10.41 18.21 -11.89
C ALA A 238 9.31 19.20 -11.48
N CYS A 239 8.45 18.79 -10.54
CA CYS A 239 7.39 19.64 -9.97
C CYS A 239 7.85 20.45 -8.72
N GLY A 240 9.14 20.58 -8.49
CA GLY A 240 9.66 21.31 -7.31
C GLY A 240 9.31 20.64 -5.99
N ASN A 241 9.24 19.32 -5.96
CA ASN A 241 8.86 18.49 -4.81
C ASN A 241 7.43 18.75 -4.30
N LEU A 242 6.51 19.16 -5.18
CA LEU A 242 5.11 19.43 -4.85
C LEU A 242 4.46 18.33 -4.00
N PHE A 243 4.84 17.08 -4.23
CA PHE A 243 4.28 15.92 -3.53
C PHE A 243 5.02 15.56 -2.23
N ASN A 244 6.19 16.14 -1.97
CA ASN A 244 7.07 15.77 -0.86
C ASN A 244 7.37 14.26 -0.79
N LEU A 245 7.45 13.58 -1.96
CA LEU A 245 7.64 12.13 -2.06
C LEU A 245 8.98 11.69 -1.46
N LEU A 246 10.06 12.39 -1.80
CA LEU A 246 11.41 12.06 -1.33
C LEU A 246 11.63 12.40 0.15
N GLN A 247 10.78 13.26 0.72
CA GLN A 247 10.71 13.57 2.13
C GLN A 247 9.81 12.57 2.90
N GLY A 248 9.25 11.57 2.21
CA GLY A 248 8.37 10.57 2.81
C GLY A 248 7.01 11.08 3.27
N ARG A 249 6.58 12.25 2.79
CA ARG A 249 5.31 12.90 3.19
C ARG A 249 4.25 12.90 2.09
N SER A 250 4.51 12.23 0.96
CA SER A 250 3.48 11.99 -0.04
C SER A 250 2.44 11.03 0.50
N ALA A 251 1.17 11.41 0.46
CA ALA A 251 0.09 10.51 0.82
C ALA A 251 0.10 9.28 -0.10
N GLU A 252 -0.18 8.13 0.47
CA GLU A 252 -0.47 6.89 -0.23
C GLU A 252 -1.93 6.51 0.03
N THR A 253 -2.52 5.70 -0.83
CA THR A 253 -3.84 5.09 -0.62
C THR A 253 -3.68 3.60 -0.69
N SER A 254 -4.22 2.86 0.28
CA SER A 254 -4.04 1.42 0.37
C SER A 254 -2.58 1.01 0.17
N GLY A 255 -1.66 1.69 0.85
CA GLY A 255 -0.22 1.46 0.76
C GLY A 255 0.20 0.15 1.40
N GLY A 256 1.50 -0.11 1.41
CA GLY A 256 2.08 -1.30 2.05
C GLY A 256 2.13 -1.18 3.57
N LEU A 257 2.39 -2.32 4.22
CA LEU A 257 2.72 -2.35 5.63
C LEU A 257 4.18 -1.90 5.83
N LEU A 258 4.39 -1.05 6.82
CA LEU A 258 5.68 -0.78 7.43
C LEU A 258 5.82 -1.70 8.63
N VAL A 259 6.69 -2.71 8.52
CA VAL A 259 6.83 -3.79 9.50
C VAL A 259 8.17 -3.69 10.21
N CYS A 260 8.17 -3.76 11.53
CA CYS A 260 9.37 -3.88 12.38
C CYS A 260 9.64 -5.37 12.64
N LEU A 261 10.77 -5.87 12.15
CA LEU A 261 11.14 -7.29 12.20
C LEU A 261 12.49 -7.49 12.89
N PRO A 262 12.67 -8.60 13.63
CA PRO A 262 14.00 -9.03 14.03
C PRO A 262 14.94 -9.10 12.83
N ARG A 263 16.17 -8.61 13.00
CA ARG A 263 17.14 -8.43 11.90
C ARG A 263 17.37 -9.72 11.10
N GLU A 264 17.46 -10.85 11.78
CA GLU A 264 17.69 -12.17 11.17
C GLU A 264 16.48 -12.71 10.40
N GLN A 265 15.29 -12.15 10.62
CA GLN A 265 14.05 -12.55 9.95
C GLN A 265 13.72 -11.69 8.73
N ALA A 266 14.17 -10.44 8.70
CA ALA A 266 13.78 -9.47 7.67
C ALA A 266 14.08 -9.92 6.24
N ALA A 267 15.27 -10.48 5.98
CA ALA A 267 15.64 -10.96 4.65
C ALA A 267 14.79 -12.17 4.20
N LYS A 268 14.46 -13.08 5.13
CA LYS A 268 13.59 -14.23 4.87
C LYS A 268 12.17 -13.79 4.58
N PHE A 269 11.64 -12.85 5.37
CA PHE A 269 10.34 -12.22 5.13
C PHE A 269 10.26 -11.63 3.72
N CYS A 270 11.24 -10.82 3.33
CA CYS A 270 11.29 -10.20 2.00
C CYS A 270 11.35 -11.24 0.88
N SER A 271 12.14 -12.30 1.05
CA SER A 271 12.30 -13.38 0.06
C SER A 271 10.99 -14.15 -0.13
N GLU A 272 10.33 -14.53 0.95
CA GLU A 272 9.07 -15.26 0.90
C GLU A 272 7.93 -14.38 0.35
N MET A 273 7.87 -13.12 0.78
CA MET A 273 6.93 -12.14 0.24
C MET A 273 7.05 -12.02 -1.29
N LYS A 274 8.30 -11.93 -1.81
CA LYS A 274 8.56 -11.89 -3.25
C LYS A 274 8.10 -13.17 -3.95
N SER A 275 8.37 -14.33 -3.38
CA SER A 275 7.96 -15.63 -3.95
C SER A 275 6.45 -15.77 -4.03
N LEU A 276 5.72 -15.43 -2.97
CA LEU A 276 4.26 -15.51 -2.91
C LEU A 276 3.59 -14.50 -3.86
N ASN A 277 4.10 -13.27 -3.92
CA ASN A 277 3.58 -12.25 -4.83
C ASN A 277 3.84 -12.63 -6.30
N SER A 278 5.01 -13.19 -6.63
CA SER A 278 5.30 -13.67 -7.98
C SER A 278 4.38 -14.80 -8.41
N ALA A 279 4.05 -15.72 -7.53
CA ALA A 279 3.09 -16.80 -7.79
C ALA A 279 1.66 -16.26 -8.07
N GLN A 280 1.33 -15.09 -7.55
CA GLN A 280 0.05 -14.39 -7.79
C GLN A 280 0.11 -13.39 -8.97
N GLY A 281 1.21 -13.37 -9.73
CA GLY A 281 1.42 -12.46 -10.86
C GLY A 281 1.68 -11.00 -10.43
N ALA A 282 2.00 -10.77 -9.15
CA ALA A 282 2.37 -9.45 -8.67
C ALA A 282 3.90 -9.26 -8.73
N SER A 283 4.36 -8.15 -9.29
CA SER A 283 5.78 -7.79 -9.35
C SER A 283 6.33 -7.25 -8.03
N ASN A 284 5.46 -6.98 -7.08
CA ASN A 284 5.81 -6.29 -5.85
C ASN A 284 6.46 -7.24 -4.84
N GLY A 285 7.68 -6.89 -4.45
CA GLY A 285 8.40 -7.51 -3.32
C GLY A 285 8.17 -6.72 -2.03
N ALA A 286 8.95 -7.08 -1.01
CA ALA A 286 9.14 -6.26 0.17
C ALA A 286 10.61 -5.79 0.21
N TRP A 287 10.84 -4.63 0.78
CA TRP A 287 12.15 -4.00 0.83
C TRP A 287 12.55 -3.67 2.26
N ILE A 288 13.77 -3.99 2.61
CA ILE A 288 14.40 -3.44 3.81
C ILE A 288 14.65 -1.97 3.56
N ILE A 289 14.00 -1.09 4.30
CA ILE A 289 14.06 0.35 4.11
C ILE A 289 14.81 1.09 5.20
N GLY A 290 15.06 0.47 6.34
CA GLY A 290 15.68 1.15 7.47
C GLY A 290 15.98 0.22 8.62
N ILE A 291 16.42 0.83 9.72
CA ILE A 291 16.74 0.16 10.98
C ILE A 291 16.10 0.88 12.16
N VAL A 292 16.00 0.17 13.27
CA VAL A 292 15.56 0.70 14.55
C VAL A 292 16.79 0.87 15.46
N GLU A 293 17.00 2.08 15.93
CA GLU A 293 18.07 2.43 16.86
C GLU A 293 17.49 2.77 18.23
N LYS A 294 18.33 2.86 19.26
CA LYS A 294 17.95 3.50 20.51
C LYS A 294 17.73 5.00 20.26
N GLY A 295 16.63 5.56 20.72
CA GLY A 295 16.32 6.96 20.42
C GLY A 295 15.11 7.52 21.16
N ASP A 296 14.54 8.58 20.61
CA ASP A 296 13.58 9.50 21.20
C ASP A 296 12.12 9.25 20.76
N ARG A 297 11.82 8.04 20.28
CA ARG A 297 10.50 7.65 19.72
C ARG A 297 10.09 8.50 18.52
N ARG A 298 11.04 8.75 17.62
CA ARG A 298 10.81 9.48 16.38
C ARG A 298 11.28 8.70 15.17
N ALA A 299 10.76 9.08 14.01
CA ALA A 299 11.22 8.57 12.73
C ALA A 299 11.92 9.68 11.93
N ARG A 300 12.97 9.30 11.18
CA ARG A 300 13.66 10.18 10.26
C ARG A 300 14.07 9.46 8.99
N ILE A 301 14.14 10.18 7.91
CA ILE A 301 14.79 9.74 6.67
C ILE A 301 16.17 10.39 6.65
N ILE A 302 17.21 9.66 6.29
CA ILE A 302 18.57 10.22 6.16
C ILE A 302 18.63 11.26 5.02
N ASP A 303 19.60 12.15 5.04
CA ASP A 303 19.70 13.27 4.07
C ASP A 303 19.75 12.81 2.61
N LYS A 304 20.36 11.66 2.33
CA LYS A 304 20.50 11.08 0.98
C LYS A 304 20.00 9.64 0.97
N PRO A 305 18.68 9.41 1.03
CA PRO A 305 18.14 8.06 0.95
C PRO A 305 18.38 7.47 -0.43
N ARG A 306 18.65 6.16 -0.47
CA ARG A 306 18.73 5.43 -1.73
C ARG A 306 17.34 5.26 -2.32
N ILE A 307 17.13 5.75 -3.53
CA ILE A 307 15.92 5.52 -4.29
C ILE A 307 16.03 4.17 -4.99
N ILE A 308 15.07 3.29 -4.75
CA ILE A 308 14.92 2.01 -5.43
C ILE A 308 13.74 2.18 -6.38
N GLU A 309 14.02 2.31 -7.68
CA GLU A 309 12.95 2.37 -8.67
C GLU A 309 12.34 0.99 -8.85
N VAL A 310 11.02 0.92 -8.68
CA VAL A 310 10.23 -0.31 -8.80
C VAL A 310 9.56 -0.30 -10.18
N PRO A 311 9.98 -1.18 -11.11
CA PRO A 311 9.44 -1.21 -12.47
C PRO A 311 7.98 -1.69 -12.47
N PRO A 312 7.18 -1.25 -13.47
CA PRO A 312 5.82 -1.73 -13.65
C PRO A 312 5.76 -3.25 -13.91
N ARG A 313 4.59 -3.84 -13.65
CA ARG A 313 4.31 -5.26 -13.95
C ARG A 313 4.54 -5.55 -15.42
N GLY A 314 5.16 -6.69 -15.73
CA GLY A 314 5.43 -7.12 -17.11
C GLY A 314 6.73 -6.61 -17.73
N SER A 315 7.34 -5.54 -17.23
CA SER A 315 8.61 -5.03 -17.77
C SER A 315 9.82 -5.93 -17.48
N GLN A 316 9.73 -6.81 -16.48
CA GLN A 316 10.80 -7.77 -16.15
C GLN A 316 10.87 -8.96 -17.11
N ALA A 317 9.77 -9.36 -17.73
CA ALA A 317 9.75 -10.44 -18.71
C ALA A 317 10.49 -10.05 -20.00
N ALA A 318 10.33 -8.81 -20.47
CA ALA A 318 10.99 -8.31 -21.68
C ALA A 318 12.52 -8.23 -21.55
N ASN A 319 13.05 -7.99 -20.34
CA ASN A 319 14.50 -7.92 -20.11
C ASN A 319 15.16 -9.31 -19.99
N GLN A 320 14.42 -10.35 -19.64
CA GLN A 320 14.94 -11.72 -19.60
C GLN A 320 14.95 -12.35 -21.01
N GLU A 321 13.98 -12.07 -21.86
CA GLU A 321 13.97 -12.54 -23.25
C GLU A 321 15.08 -11.89 -24.08
N ASN A 322 15.41 -10.61 -23.86
CA ASN A 322 16.51 -9.94 -24.55
C ASN A 322 17.91 -10.37 -24.09
N SER A 323 18.06 -10.98 -22.91
CA SER A 323 19.35 -11.50 -22.42
C SER A 323 19.66 -12.92 -22.92
N THR A 324 18.67 -13.65 -23.42
CA THR A 324 18.82 -14.99 -23.99
C THR A 324 18.91 -15.01 -25.51
N ALA A 325 18.73 -13.88 -26.19
CA ALA A 325 18.68 -13.76 -27.66
C ALA A 325 19.97 -13.25 -28.31
N ASN A 326 21.15 -13.48 -27.75
CA ASN A 326 22.42 -13.21 -28.43
C ASN A 326 23.42 -14.37 -28.29
N PRO A 327 23.33 -15.43 -29.07
CA PRO A 327 24.49 -16.29 -29.30
C PRO A 327 25.36 -15.62 -30.37
N ASP A 328 26.56 -15.20 -29.97
CA ASP A 328 27.64 -14.73 -30.84
C ASP A 328 27.96 -15.78 -31.96
N PRO A 329 27.83 -15.47 -33.24
CA PRO A 329 28.12 -16.41 -34.31
C PRO A 329 29.58 -16.34 -34.79
N SER A 330 30.55 -16.19 -33.89
CA SER A 330 31.96 -16.15 -34.29
C SER A 330 32.82 -17.15 -33.50
N SER A 331 32.56 -18.46 -33.68
CA SER A 331 33.55 -19.49 -33.35
C SER A 331 33.33 -20.75 -34.20
N ASN A 332 33.55 -20.64 -35.51
CA ASN A 332 33.88 -21.77 -36.40
C ASN A 332 34.66 -21.25 -37.59
N LEU A 333 36.00 -21.21 -37.42
CA LEU A 333 37.00 -21.25 -38.49
C LEU A 333 38.39 -21.36 -37.83
N ALA A 334 38.84 -22.58 -37.61
CA ALA A 334 40.21 -23.08 -37.86
C ALA A 334 40.30 -24.54 -37.41
#